data_0d2aa4b6c73f127c748b85dbaad98323
#
_entry.id   0d2aa4b6c73f127c748b85dbaad98323
#
_cell.length_a   1.000
_cell.length_b   1.000
_cell.length_c   1.000
_cell.angle_alpha   90.00
_cell.angle_beta   90.00
_cell.angle_gamma   90.00
#
_symmetry.space_group_name_H-M   'P 1'
#
loop_
_entity.id
_entity.type
_entity.pdbx_description
1 polymer ?
#
loop_
_entity_poly.entity_id
_entity_poly.type
_entity_poly.pdbx_seq_one_letter_code
_entity_poly.pdbx_strand_id
1 'polypeptide(L)'
;LPFKIGADPEFTYVNNNSRYSAKEIMTKFIDMKNKKNFHAGGRHMGYEIKDIGSLGWDPHEASGEIRPKENEDPAEVTKNIGKLLLEAHLCMPTAEIKTTSLWMSIGGHIHLEARKFNEKTPKTRKVMQRALASLALPLLANENPINVEIRREKGAAYGDILDARTNGVTYEFRPLTAEWITTPEICEATLAYMGVIWNEIYNHPENIEKFSEIIAKTDQQIRALQEIIIDEYGALSDGLLSRIRKEVRKFELYEQFKNECEFIFDKKRIK
;
A
#
# COMPACT_ATOMS: atom_id res chain seq x y z
N LEU A 1 -11.95 -8.60 10.44
CA LEU A 1 -12.38 -7.18 10.39
C LEU A 1 -13.90 -7.12 10.19
N PRO A 2 -14.57 -6.04 10.61
CA PRO A 2 -16.00 -5.84 10.36
C PRO A 2 -16.33 -5.36 8.93
N PHE A 3 -15.34 -5.34 8.05
CA PHE A 3 -15.42 -4.90 6.65
C PHE A 3 -14.33 -5.63 5.84
N LYS A 4 -14.44 -5.55 4.54
CA LYS A 4 -13.45 -6.15 3.65
C LYS A 4 -12.26 -5.23 3.42
N ILE A 5 -11.08 -5.84 3.34
CA ILE A 5 -9.83 -5.22 2.92
C ILE A 5 -9.34 -5.89 1.65
N GLY A 6 -8.79 -5.10 0.75
CA GLY A 6 -8.17 -5.53 -0.49
C GLY A 6 -6.88 -4.76 -0.76
N ALA A 7 -6.26 -5.03 -1.88
CA ALA A 7 -5.04 -4.35 -2.28
C ALA A 7 -4.79 -4.51 -3.79
N ASP A 8 -3.89 -3.67 -4.34
CA ASP A 8 -3.37 -3.80 -5.70
C ASP A 8 -1.86 -3.49 -5.76
N PRO A 9 -1.03 -4.26 -5.00
CA PRO A 9 0.40 -4.03 -5.03
C PRO A 9 1.00 -4.35 -6.42
N GLU A 10 1.92 -3.48 -6.81
CA GLU A 10 2.63 -3.55 -8.08
C GLU A 10 3.98 -4.26 -7.94
N PHE A 11 4.53 -4.74 -9.05
CA PHE A 11 5.83 -5.38 -9.09
C PHE A 11 6.48 -5.26 -10.49
N THR A 12 7.77 -5.58 -10.58
CA THR A 12 8.51 -5.62 -11.85
C THR A 12 9.18 -6.97 -12.06
N TYR A 13 9.36 -7.34 -13.32
CA TYR A 13 10.21 -8.48 -13.72
C TYR A 13 11.62 -7.99 -14.04
N VAL A 14 12.62 -8.58 -13.40
CA VAL A 14 14.03 -8.25 -13.57
C VAL A 14 14.84 -9.52 -13.80
N ASN A 15 15.70 -9.54 -14.82
CA ASN A 15 16.67 -10.60 -15.05
C ASN A 15 17.98 -9.97 -15.55
N ASN A 16 19.11 -10.27 -14.88
CA ASN A 16 20.43 -9.75 -15.23
C ASN A 16 20.45 -8.22 -15.45
N ASN A 17 19.81 -7.46 -14.53
CA ASN A 17 19.64 -6.01 -14.60
C ASN A 17 18.80 -5.49 -15.79
N SER A 18 18.24 -6.37 -16.60
CA SER A 18 17.28 -6.02 -17.64
C SER A 18 15.87 -6.09 -17.11
N ARG A 19 15.05 -5.12 -17.50
CA ARG A 19 13.62 -5.07 -17.18
C ARG A 19 12.81 -5.63 -18.33
N TYR A 20 11.69 -6.20 -17.97
CA TYR A 20 10.75 -6.75 -18.94
C TYR A 20 9.37 -6.12 -18.75
N SER A 21 8.68 -5.87 -19.84
CA SER A 21 7.29 -5.41 -19.78
C SER A 21 6.40 -6.51 -19.20
N ALA A 22 5.73 -6.20 -18.11
CA ALA A 22 4.79 -7.13 -17.51
C ALA A 22 3.65 -7.49 -18.47
N LYS A 23 3.19 -6.53 -19.28
CA LYS A 23 2.20 -6.77 -20.34
C LYS A 23 2.68 -7.82 -21.35
N GLU A 24 3.89 -7.68 -21.89
CA GLU A 24 4.41 -8.61 -22.87
C GLU A 24 4.55 -10.03 -22.32
N ILE A 25 5.06 -10.14 -21.09
CA ILE A 25 5.21 -11.43 -20.40
C ILE A 25 3.85 -12.08 -20.19
N MET A 26 2.93 -11.35 -19.60
CA MET A 26 1.61 -11.91 -19.23
C MET A 26 0.75 -12.16 -20.46
N THR A 27 0.82 -11.33 -21.49
CA THR A 27 0.10 -11.59 -22.75
C THR A 27 0.56 -12.90 -23.38
N LYS A 28 1.87 -13.12 -23.49
CA LYS A 28 2.42 -14.40 -23.99
C LYS A 28 1.98 -15.59 -23.15
N PHE A 29 1.94 -15.44 -21.82
CA PHE A 29 1.50 -16.49 -20.91
C PHE A 29 0.01 -16.78 -21.05
N ILE A 30 -0.84 -15.74 -21.16
CA ILE A 30 -2.28 -15.86 -21.39
C ILE A 30 -2.54 -16.63 -22.69
N ASP A 31 -1.88 -16.27 -23.78
CA ASP A 31 -2.02 -16.92 -25.09
C ASP A 31 -1.57 -18.39 -25.02
N MET A 32 -0.39 -18.64 -24.44
CA MET A 32 0.15 -19.98 -24.29
C MET A 32 -0.71 -20.91 -23.43
N LYS A 33 -1.35 -20.38 -22.41
CA LYS A 33 -2.21 -21.13 -21.48
C LYS A 33 -3.70 -21.08 -21.83
N ASN A 34 -4.05 -20.43 -22.94
CA ASN A 34 -5.44 -20.29 -23.40
C ASN A 34 -6.37 -19.67 -22.32
N LYS A 35 -5.84 -18.76 -21.50
CA LYS A 35 -6.58 -18.05 -20.45
C LYS A 35 -7.40 -16.94 -21.08
N LYS A 36 -8.58 -16.66 -20.50
CA LYS A 36 -9.38 -15.51 -20.93
C LYS A 36 -8.74 -14.23 -20.43
N ASN A 37 -8.46 -13.33 -21.35
CA ASN A 37 -8.02 -11.99 -21.04
C ASN A 37 -9.16 -11.21 -20.35
N PHE A 38 -8.83 -10.46 -19.30
CA PHE A 38 -9.78 -9.72 -18.47
C PHE A 38 -9.58 -8.22 -18.66
N HIS A 39 -10.66 -7.51 -18.95
CA HIS A 39 -10.69 -6.07 -19.07
C HIS A 39 -11.63 -5.49 -17.99
N ALA A 40 -11.09 -5.00 -16.88
CA ALA A 40 -11.87 -4.31 -15.86
C ALA A 40 -11.90 -2.81 -16.15
N GLY A 41 -13.02 -2.31 -16.64
CA GLY A 41 -13.28 -0.88 -16.77
C GLY A 41 -12.31 -0.11 -17.67
N GLY A 42 -11.67 -0.79 -18.63
CA GLY A 42 -10.77 -0.17 -19.60
C GLY A 42 -9.37 0.23 -19.10
N ARG A 43 -9.09 0.01 -17.81
CA ARG A 43 -7.80 0.42 -17.21
C ARG A 43 -6.98 -0.74 -16.65
N HIS A 44 -7.60 -1.85 -16.30
CA HIS A 44 -6.93 -3.01 -15.73
C HIS A 44 -6.96 -4.15 -16.72
N MET A 45 -5.81 -4.61 -17.10
CA MET A 45 -5.63 -5.72 -18.04
C MET A 45 -4.95 -6.89 -17.32
N GLY A 46 -5.28 -8.11 -17.71
CA GLY A 46 -4.76 -9.32 -17.10
C GLY A 46 -5.73 -10.48 -17.18
N TYR A 47 -5.66 -11.41 -16.25
CA TYR A 47 -6.57 -12.54 -16.16
C TYR A 47 -6.97 -12.86 -14.72
N GLU A 48 -8.15 -13.41 -14.60
CA GLU A 48 -8.72 -13.80 -13.31
C GLU A 48 -8.29 -15.22 -12.93
N ILE A 49 -8.01 -15.41 -11.64
CA ILE A 49 -7.81 -16.71 -11.02
C ILE A 49 -8.94 -16.90 -10.03
N LYS A 50 -9.82 -17.83 -10.37
CA LYS A 50 -11.05 -18.08 -9.60
C LYS A 50 -10.77 -18.18 -8.10
N ASP A 51 -11.57 -17.48 -7.30
CA ASP A 51 -11.54 -17.42 -5.83
C ASP A 51 -10.27 -16.83 -5.20
N ILE A 52 -9.28 -16.42 -6.01
CA ILE A 52 -8.00 -15.87 -5.54
C ILE A 52 -7.91 -14.37 -5.84
N GLY A 53 -8.31 -13.95 -7.03
CA GLY A 53 -8.20 -12.57 -7.50
C GLY A 53 -7.76 -12.50 -8.95
N SER A 54 -7.06 -11.45 -9.34
CA SER A 54 -6.52 -11.29 -10.69
C SER A 54 -5.05 -10.88 -10.70
N LEU A 55 -4.36 -11.28 -11.74
CA LEU A 55 -3.01 -10.89 -12.07
C LEU A 55 -3.01 -10.14 -13.39
N GLY A 56 -2.35 -9.00 -13.44
CA GLY A 56 -2.33 -8.19 -14.64
C GLY A 56 -1.18 -7.19 -14.64
N TRP A 57 -1.36 -6.12 -15.39
CA TRP A 57 -0.39 -5.05 -15.50
C TRP A 57 -1.06 -3.68 -15.35
N ASP A 58 -0.26 -2.72 -14.92
CA ASP A 58 -0.64 -1.31 -14.82
C ASP A 58 -0.81 -0.70 -16.24
N PRO A 59 -1.61 0.37 -16.41
CA PRO A 59 -1.75 1.08 -17.69
C PRO A 59 -0.43 1.50 -18.35
N HIS A 60 0.64 1.67 -17.58
CA HIS A 60 1.99 1.93 -18.11
C HIS A 60 2.68 0.69 -18.69
N GLU A 61 2.04 -0.50 -18.63
CA GLU A 61 2.47 -1.76 -19.27
C GLU A 61 3.77 -2.35 -18.73
N ALA A 62 4.57 -1.59 -17.99
CA ALA A 62 5.87 -2.00 -17.49
C ALA A 62 5.79 -2.77 -16.18
N SER A 63 4.92 -2.37 -15.24
CA SER A 63 4.69 -3.03 -13.96
C SER A 63 3.58 -4.07 -14.05
N GLY A 64 3.78 -5.17 -13.33
CA GLY A 64 2.71 -6.11 -13.00
C GLY A 64 1.92 -5.61 -11.80
N GLU A 65 0.70 -6.05 -11.67
CA GLU A 65 -0.20 -5.69 -10.60
C GLU A 65 -0.96 -6.92 -10.10
N ILE A 66 -0.96 -7.10 -8.80
CA ILE A 66 -1.65 -8.18 -8.10
C ILE A 66 -2.93 -7.60 -7.50
N ARG A 67 -4.08 -8.20 -7.78
CA ARG A 67 -5.37 -7.81 -7.23
C ARG A 67 -5.99 -9.00 -6.50
N PRO A 68 -5.62 -9.23 -5.22
CA PRO A 68 -6.19 -10.32 -4.45
C PRO A 68 -7.69 -10.10 -4.23
N LYS A 69 -8.44 -11.20 -4.15
CA LYS A 69 -9.84 -11.14 -3.73
C LYS A 69 -9.91 -10.53 -2.33
N GLU A 70 -10.71 -9.50 -2.18
CA GLU A 70 -10.96 -8.83 -0.91
C GLU A 70 -11.57 -9.78 0.13
N ASN A 71 -11.18 -9.64 1.39
CA ASN A 71 -11.69 -10.44 2.49
C ASN A 71 -11.75 -9.64 3.80
N GLU A 72 -12.56 -10.08 4.74
CA GLU A 72 -12.59 -9.56 6.12
C GLU A 72 -11.41 -10.07 6.95
N ASP A 73 -10.78 -11.15 6.53
CA ASP A 73 -9.59 -11.72 7.16
C ASP A 73 -8.31 -11.32 6.39
N PRO A 74 -7.42 -10.51 6.99
CA PRO A 74 -6.12 -10.14 6.41
C PRO A 74 -5.26 -11.35 6.04
N ALA A 75 -5.35 -12.46 6.79
CA ALA A 75 -4.60 -13.68 6.49
C ALA A 75 -5.02 -14.31 5.16
N GLU A 76 -6.32 -14.32 4.84
CA GLU A 76 -6.80 -14.83 3.55
C GLU A 76 -6.39 -13.90 2.38
N VAL A 77 -6.38 -12.58 2.57
CA VAL A 77 -5.85 -11.64 1.55
C VAL A 77 -4.36 -11.89 1.32
N THR A 78 -3.58 -12.03 2.39
CA THR A 78 -2.14 -12.36 2.32
C THR A 78 -1.87 -13.66 1.58
N LYS A 79 -2.63 -14.70 1.88
CA LYS A 79 -2.55 -16.00 1.20
C LYS A 79 -2.86 -15.88 -0.30
N ASN A 80 -3.85 -15.06 -0.66
CA ASN A 80 -4.18 -14.80 -2.06
C ASN A 80 -3.08 -14.02 -2.77
N ILE A 81 -2.46 -13.02 -2.11
CA ILE A 81 -1.27 -12.33 -2.63
C ILE A 81 -0.15 -13.32 -2.91
N GLY A 82 0.17 -14.22 -1.97
CA GLY A 82 1.20 -15.24 -2.16
C GLY A 82 0.93 -16.15 -3.37
N LYS A 83 -0.32 -16.57 -3.58
CA LYS A 83 -0.71 -17.36 -4.77
C LYS A 83 -0.58 -16.58 -6.07
N LEU A 84 -0.94 -15.29 -6.08
CA LEU A 84 -0.81 -14.42 -7.24
C LEU A 84 0.66 -14.13 -7.55
N LEU A 85 1.52 -13.98 -6.54
CA LEU A 85 2.97 -13.86 -6.73
C LEU A 85 3.57 -15.12 -7.33
N LEU A 86 3.14 -16.30 -6.89
CA LEU A 86 3.54 -17.56 -7.50
C LEU A 86 3.10 -17.64 -8.95
N GLU A 87 1.88 -17.25 -9.25
CA GLU A 87 1.38 -17.21 -10.63
C GLU A 87 2.17 -16.21 -11.49
N ALA A 88 2.51 -15.04 -10.95
CA ALA A 88 3.37 -14.07 -11.61
C ALA A 88 4.76 -14.65 -11.91
N HIS A 89 5.35 -15.40 -10.98
CA HIS A 89 6.61 -16.10 -11.20
C HIS A 89 6.51 -17.14 -12.32
N LEU A 90 5.40 -17.86 -12.41
CA LEU A 90 5.17 -18.85 -13.46
C LEU A 90 5.05 -18.22 -14.86
N CYS A 91 4.69 -16.94 -14.97
CA CYS A 91 4.69 -16.22 -16.25
C CYS A 91 6.11 -16.06 -16.83
N MET A 92 7.12 -15.91 -15.96
CA MET A 92 8.53 -15.81 -16.35
C MET A 92 9.44 -16.38 -15.25
N PRO A 93 9.62 -17.71 -15.18
CA PRO A 93 10.37 -18.33 -14.08
C PRO A 93 11.85 -17.95 -14.00
N THR A 94 12.42 -17.39 -15.07
CA THR A 94 13.81 -16.93 -15.14
C THR A 94 14.02 -15.52 -14.62
N ALA A 95 12.94 -14.79 -14.36
CA ALA A 95 13.00 -13.44 -13.81
C ALA A 95 12.75 -13.42 -12.30
N GLU A 96 13.40 -12.49 -11.64
CA GLU A 96 13.04 -12.10 -10.28
C GLU A 96 11.83 -11.16 -10.32
N ILE A 97 10.92 -11.35 -9.37
CA ILE A 97 9.84 -10.41 -9.08
C ILE A 97 10.34 -9.44 -8.03
N LYS A 98 10.34 -8.15 -8.35
CA LYS A 98 10.73 -7.09 -7.40
C LYS A 98 9.58 -6.15 -7.12
N THR A 99 9.38 -5.89 -5.85
CA THR A 99 8.40 -4.91 -5.32
C THR A 99 8.97 -3.50 -5.23
N THR A 100 10.18 -3.32 -5.74
CA THR A 100 10.93 -2.06 -5.76
C THR A 100 11.53 -1.84 -7.14
N SER A 101 11.73 -0.57 -7.51
CA SER A 101 12.35 -0.24 -8.79
C SER A 101 13.08 1.09 -8.71
N LEU A 102 14.33 1.13 -9.18
CA LEU A 102 15.12 2.36 -9.31
C LEU A 102 14.69 3.23 -10.53
N TRP A 103 13.74 2.74 -11.34
CA TRP A 103 13.44 3.34 -12.64
C TRP A 103 11.99 3.77 -12.81
N MET A 104 11.11 3.30 -11.96
CA MET A 104 9.70 3.59 -12.03
C MET A 104 9.05 3.52 -10.66
N SER A 105 7.98 4.24 -10.51
CA SER A 105 7.14 4.20 -9.31
C SER A 105 6.45 2.84 -9.22
N ILE A 106 6.55 2.20 -8.05
CA ILE A 106 5.89 0.95 -7.70
C ILE A 106 5.00 1.22 -6.49
N GLY A 107 3.70 1.03 -6.65
CA GLY A 107 2.70 1.26 -5.63
C GLY A 107 2.31 0.01 -4.87
N GLY A 108 1.92 0.19 -3.60
CA GLY A 108 1.37 -0.87 -2.75
C GLY A 108 0.07 -0.41 -2.13
N HIS A 109 -0.94 -0.12 -2.96
CA HIS A 109 -2.19 0.45 -2.50
C HIS A 109 -3.00 -0.53 -1.67
N ILE A 110 -3.64 -0.03 -0.62
CA ILE A 110 -4.54 -0.80 0.23
C ILE A 110 -5.96 -0.26 0.09
N HIS A 111 -6.90 -1.14 -0.18
CA HIS A 111 -8.30 -0.83 -0.37
C HIS A 111 -9.10 -1.16 0.89
N LEU A 112 -9.76 -0.16 1.43
CA LEU A 112 -10.55 -0.25 2.66
C LEU A 112 -12.02 -0.03 2.30
N GLU A 113 -12.90 -0.92 2.67
CA GLU A 113 -14.33 -0.75 2.40
C GLU A 113 -14.85 0.54 3.04
N ALA A 114 -15.56 1.36 2.24
CA ALA A 114 -15.94 2.72 2.61
C ALA A 114 -17.27 3.17 1.97
N ARG A 115 -18.27 2.29 1.93
CA ARG A 115 -19.54 2.49 1.20
C ARG A 115 -20.24 3.81 1.50
N LYS A 116 -20.13 4.32 2.72
CA LYS A 116 -20.76 5.59 3.14
C LYS A 116 -19.77 6.76 3.26
N PHE A 117 -18.55 6.58 2.78
CA PHE A 117 -17.52 7.64 2.91
C PHE A 117 -17.93 8.91 2.18
N ASN A 118 -18.50 8.78 0.97
CA ASN A 118 -18.92 9.92 0.17
C ASN A 118 -20.17 10.64 0.73
N GLU A 119 -20.94 9.99 1.61
CA GLU A 119 -22.08 10.60 2.31
C GLU A 119 -21.61 11.54 3.43
N LYS A 120 -20.38 11.39 3.90
CA LYS A 120 -19.80 12.24 4.94
C LYS A 120 -19.47 13.64 4.39
N THR A 121 -19.52 14.65 5.27
CA THR A 121 -19.18 16.02 4.86
C THR A 121 -17.73 16.12 4.37
N PRO A 122 -17.39 17.07 3.50
CA PRO A 122 -16.02 17.28 3.05
C PRO A 122 -15.04 17.48 4.21
N LYS A 123 -15.46 18.19 5.26
CA LYS A 123 -14.67 18.41 6.47
C LYS A 123 -14.36 17.08 7.17
N THR A 124 -15.38 16.26 7.39
CA THR A 124 -15.23 14.94 8.02
C THR A 124 -14.30 14.05 7.22
N ARG A 125 -14.49 13.97 5.89
CA ARG A 125 -13.63 13.18 5.00
C ARG A 125 -12.17 13.59 5.10
N LYS A 126 -11.90 14.90 5.10
CA LYS A 126 -10.54 15.43 5.22
C LYS A 126 -9.89 15.07 6.57
N VAL A 127 -10.65 15.14 7.67
CA VAL A 127 -10.18 14.71 8.99
C VAL A 127 -9.85 13.22 9.01
N MET A 128 -10.74 12.38 8.48
CA MET A 128 -10.52 10.93 8.40
C MET A 128 -9.29 10.58 7.55
N GLN A 129 -9.11 11.23 6.40
CA GLN A 129 -7.95 11.04 5.54
C GLN A 129 -6.64 11.37 6.26
N ARG A 130 -6.60 12.50 6.96
CA ARG A 130 -5.44 12.92 7.74
C ARG A 130 -5.18 12.01 8.93
N ALA A 131 -6.22 11.58 9.64
CA ALA A 131 -6.10 10.63 10.72
C ALA A 131 -5.49 9.33 10.23
N LEU A 132 -6.00 8.77 9.13
CA LEU A 132 -5.45 7.54 8.55
C LEU A 132 -3.98 7.71 8.16
N ALA A 133 -3.63 8.80 7.47
CA ALA A 133 -2.26 9.08 7.09
C ALA A 133 -1.33 9.19 8.32
N SER A 134 -1.77 9.90 9.36
CA SER A 134 -1.00 10.03 10.60
C SER A 134 -0.78 8.70 11.30
N LEU A 135 -1.81 7.86 11.36
CA LEU A 135 -1.74 6.55 12.01
C LEU A 135 -0.96 5.51 11.17
N ALA A 136 -0.86 5.71 9.86
CA ALA A 136 -0.07 4.87 8.96
C ALA A 136 1.42 5.24 8.91
N LEU A 137 1.84 6.34 9.56
CA LEU A 137 3.26 6.77 9.58
C LEU A 137 4.24 5.66 10.00
N PRO A 138 3.95 4.77 10.98
CA PRO A 138 4.85 3.68 11.31
C PRO A 138 5.11 2.71 10.16
N LEU A 139 4.13 2.48 9.29
CA LEU A 139 4.30 1.65 8.10
C LEU A 139 5.22 2.35 7.10
N LEU A 140 4.96 3.63 6.80
CA LEU A 140 5.78 4.45 5.91
C LEU A 140 7.23 4.57 6.40
N ALA A 141 7.44 4.66 7.72
CA ALA A 141 8.77 4.75 8.32
C ALA A 141 9.60 3.46 8.18
N ASN A 142 8.96 2.33 7.92
CA ASN A 142 9.63 1.04 7.70
C ASN A 142 9.97 0.78 6.23
N GLU A 143 9.46 1.60 5.31
CA GLU A 143 9.78 1.48 3.89
C GLU A 143 11.18 1.99 3.57
N ASN A 144 11.77 1.45 2.51
CA ASN A 144 13.03 1.96 2.00
C ASN A 144 12.84 3.39 1.44
N PRO A 145 13.52 4.40 1.98
CA PRO A 145 13.33 5.79 1.54
C PRO A 145 13.64 6.02 0.06
N ILE A 146 14.55 5.24 -0.52
CA ILE A 146 14.85 5.30 -1.96
C ILE A 146 13.60 4.99 -2.79
N ASN A 147 12.87 3.95 -2.41
CA ASN A 147 11.66 3.56 -3.13
C ASN A 147 10.53 4.59 -2.94
N VAL A 148 10.40 5.12 -1.74
CA VAL A 148 9.44 6.18 -1.42
C VAL A 148 9.73 7.43 -2.25
N GLU A 149 11.00 7.82 -2.35
CA GLU A 149 11.44 8.99 -3.10
C GLU A 149 11.21 8.81 -4.61
N ILE A 150 11.66 7.71 -5.20
CA ILE A 150 11.45 7.41 -6.63
C ILE A 150 9.96 7.45 -6.98
N ARG A 151 9.12 6.95 -6.09
CA ARG A 151 7.69 6.97 -6.28
C ARG A 151 7.11 8.37 -6.32
N ARG A 152 7.58 9.27 -5.45
CA ARG A 152 7.13 10.66 -5.38
C ARG A 152 7.72 11.54 -6.49
N GLU A 153 8.95 11.26 -6.89
CA GLU A 153 9.65 11.99 -7.94
C GLU A 153 8.94 11.95 -9.28
N LYS A 154 8.42 10.77 -9.66
CA LYS A 154 7.93 10.50 -11.01
C LYS A 154 6.46 10.76 -11.24
N GLY A 155 5.71 11.06 -10.22
CA GLY A 155 4.29 11.34 -10.35
C GLY A 155 3.86 12.48 -9.44
N ALA A 156 3.53 13.63 -9.98
CA ALA A 156 3.00 14.74 -9.21
C ALA A 156 2.00 14.26 -8.14
N ALA A 157 2.40 14.28 -6.88
CA ALA A 157 1.66 13.83 -5.70
C ALA A 157 1.36 12.31 -5.62
N TYR A 158 1.90 11.46 -6.49
CA TYR A 158 1.71 10.01 -6.41
C TYR A 158 2.49 9.42 -5.24
N GLY A 159 1.77 8.81 -4.30
CA GLY A 159 2.36 8.28 -3.09
C GLY A 159 2.69 9.32 -2.02
N ASP A 160 2.22 10.56 -2.17
CA ASP A 160 2.23 11.52 -1.07
C ASP A 160 1.49 10.97 0.14
N ILE A 161 1.86 11.46 1.32
CA ILE A 161 1.31 10.97 2.59
C ILE A 161 -0.22 11.09 2.69
N LEU A 162 -0.82 12.00 1.94
CA LEU A 162 -2.26 12.19 1.83
C LEU A 162 -2.85 11.68 0.51
N ASP A 163 -2.04 10.97 -0.31
CA ASP A 163 -2.55 10.42 -1.57
C ASP A 163 -3.59 9.33 -1.31
N ALA A 164 -4.78 9.56 -1.82
CA ALA A 164 -5.89 8.63 -1.69
C ALA A 164 -6.91 8.83 -2.80
N ARG A 165 -7.60 7.75 -3.16
CA ARG A 165 -8.76 7.77 -4.06
C ARG A 165 -9.97 7.11 -3.40
N THR A 166 -11.16 7.44 -3.88
CA THR A 166 -12.39 6.74 -3.53
C THR A 166 -13.25 6.56 -4.77
N ASN A 167 -13.83 5.38 -4.91
CA ASN A 167 -14.81 5.05 -5.96
C ASN A 167 -16.24 4.95 -5.41
N GLY A 168 -16.47 5.37 -4.16
CA GLY A 168 -17.76 5.30 -3.49
C GLY A 168 -18.01 3.99 -2.74
N VAL A 169 -17.23 2.96 -3.00
CA VAL A 169 -17.30 1.65 -2.32
C VAL A 169 -16.06 1.41 -1.47
N THR A 170 -14.90 1.81 -1.97
CA THR A 170 -13.61 1.68 -1.30
C THR A 170 -12.91 3.02 -1.16
N TYR A 171 -12.14 3.12 -0.08
CA TYR A 171 -11.10 4.13 0.11
C TYR A 171 -9.77 3.47 -0.18
N GLU A 172 -9.07 3.94 -1.18
CA GLU A 172 -7.75 3.45 -1.59
C GLU A 172 -6.67 4.31 -0.92
N PHE A 173 -5.93 3.73 0.00
CA PHE A 173 -4.78 4.34 0.64
C PHE A 173 -3.54 4.09 -0.22
N ARG A 174 -2.92 5.14 -0.72
CA ARG A 174 -1.91 5.07 -1.79
C ARG A 174 -0.46 5.42 -1.38
N PRO A 175 -0.18 5.89 -0.16
CA PRO A 175 1.19 6.30 0.20
C PRO A 175 2.23 5.19 0.22
N LEU A 176 1.81 3.92 0.46
CA LEU A 176 2.75 2.80 0.60
C LEU A 176 3.36 2.37 -0.74
N THR A 177 4.64 1.99 -0.72
CA THR A 177 5.26 1.19 -1.77
C THR A 177 4.80 -0.26 -1.69
N ALA A 178 5.19 -1.12 -2.63
CA ALA A 178 4.84 -2.53 -2.57
C ALA A 178 5.77 -3.37 -1.66
N GLU A 179 6.64 -2.76 -0.89
CA GLU A 179 7.58 -3.49 -0.01
C GLU A 179 6.89 -4.33 1.07
N TRP A 180 5.71 -3.94 1.47
CA TRP A 180 4.95 -4.66 2.50
C TRP A 180 4.48 -6.07 2.07
N ILE A 181 4.59 -6.45 0.79
CA ILE A 181 4.28 -7.81 0.33
C ILE A 181 5.50 -8.75 0.28
N THR A 182 6.67 -8.31 0.73
CA THR A 182 7.92 -9.08 0.62
C THR A 182 7.94 -10.35 1.45
N THR A 183 7.23 -10.38 2.56
CA THR A 183 7.02 -11.60 3.35
C THR A 183 5.57 -11.74 3.79
N PRO A 184 5.05 -12.97 3.99
CA PRO A 184 3.68 -13.18 4.46
C PRO A 184 3.40 -12.49 5.80
N GLU A 185 4.37 -12.47 6.71
CA GLU A 185 4.23 -11.89 8.04
C GLU A 185 4.07 -10.37 7.97
N ILE A 186 4.91 -9.68 7.17
CA ILE A 186 4.82 -8.23 6.95
C ILE A 186 3.52 -7.90 6.23
N CYS A 187 3.16 -8.70 5.24
CA CYS A 187 1.93 -8.51 4.46
C CYS A 187 0.69 -8.59 5.36
N GLU A 188 0.55 -9.66 6.14
CA GLU A 188 -0.58 -9.83 7.05
C GLU A 188 -0.62 -8.74 8.12
N ALA A 189 0.53 -8.45 8.73
CA ALA A 189 0.65 -7.40 9.75
C ALA A 189 0.23 -6.03 9.22
N THR A 190 0.67 -5.66 8.01
CA THR A 190 0.31 -4.39 7.37
C THR A 190 -1.18 -4.30 7.10
N LEU A 191 -1.77 -5.34 6.50
CA LEU A 191 -3.21 -5.38 6.22
C LEU A 191 -4.04 -5.35 7.53
N ALA A 192 -3.64 -6.13 8.53
CA ALA A 192 -4.32 -6.15 9.83
C ALA A 192 -4.26 -4.78 10.51
N TYR A 193 -3.09 -4.15 10.53
CA TYR A 193 -2.90 -2.82 11.10
C TYR A 193 -3.77 -1.77 10.40
N MET A 194 -3.70 -1.70 9.07
CA MET A 194 -4.53 -0.78 8.29
C MET A 194 -6.02 -1.00 8.51
N GLY A 195 -6.43 -2.26 8.63
CA GLY A 195 -7.81 -2.60 8.95
C GLY A 195 -8.25 -2.10 10.32
N VAL A 196 -7.41 -2.26 11.34
CA VAL A 196 -7.72 -1.79 12.71
C VAL A 196 -7.85 -0.27 12.77
N ILE A 197 -6.86 0.46 12.24
CA ILE A 197 -6.92 1.94 12.27
C ILE A 197 -8.08 2.48 11.43
N TRP A 198 -8.40 1.84 10.30
CA TRP A 198 -9.57 2.24 9.51
C TRP A 198 -10.88 1.98 10.26
N ASN A 199 -11.00 0.85 10.95
CA ASN A 199 -12.17 0.57 11.78
C ASN A 199 -12.42 1.68 12.81
N GLU A 200 -11.38 2.10 13.53
CA GLU A 200 -11.47 3.18 14.52
C GLU A 200 -11.87 4.52 13.89
N ILE A 201 -11.32 4.85 12.73
CA ILE A 201 -11.62 6.11 12.05
C ILE A 201 -13.01 6.12 11.43
N TYR A 202 -13.41 5.00 10.79
CA TYR A 202 -14.58 4.95 9.94
C TYR A 202 -15.86 4.61 10.68
N ASN A 203 -15.79 3.66 11.61
CA ASN A 203 -16.94 3.15 12.37
C ASN A 203 -17.15 3.85 13.70
N HIS A 204 -16.15 4.61 14.19
CA HIS A 204 -16.21 5.35 15.45
C HIS A 204 -16.06 6.87 15.23
N PRO A 205 -17.01 7.51 14.49
CA PRO A 205 -16.93 8.93 14.17
C PRO A 205 -16.98 9.84 15.40
N GLU A 206 -17.42 9.34 16.55
CA GLU A 206 -17.36 10.02 17.86
C GLU A 206 -15.93 10.33 18.28
N ASN A 207 -14.96 9.60 17.78
CA ASN A 207 -13.53 9.83 18.04
C ASN A 207 -12.92 10.92 17.14
N ILE A 208 -13.69 11.52 16.22
CA ILE A 208 -13.17 12.50 15.24
C ILE A 208 -12.59 13.74 15.95
N GLU A 209 -13.18 14.20 17.04
CA GLU A 209 -12.65 15.35 17.80
C GLU A 209 -11.28 15.01 18.39
N LYS A 210 -11.14 13.85 19.00
CA LYS A 210 -9.88 13.33 19.52
C LYS A 210 -8.83 13.20 18.42
N PHE A 211 -9.22 12.68 17.26
CA PHE A 211 -8.34 12.62 16.09
C PHE A 211 -7.98 14.01 15.55
N SER A 212 -8.89 14.98 15.64
CA SER A 212 -8.61 16.37 15.21
C SER A 212 -7.51 17.03 16.03
N GLU A 213 -7.47 16.80 17.35
CA GLU A 213 -6.41 17.30 18.23
C GLU A 213 -5.06 16.64 17.91
N ILE A 214 -5.08 15.33 17.71
CA ILE A 214 -3.91 14.55 17.30
C ILE A 214 -3.38 15.08 15.95
N ILE A 215 -4.27 15.29 14.97
CA ILE A 215 -3.92 15.79 13.65
C ILE A 215 -3.33 17.20 13.70
N ALA A 216 -3.87 18.09 14.53
CA ALA A 216 -3.36 19.45 14.66
C ALA A 216 -1.89 19.46 15.16
N LYS A 217 -1.56 18.57 16.08
CA LYS A 217 -0.18 18.35 16.53
C LYS A 217 0.69 17.67 15.48
N THR A 218 0.12 16.78 14.72
CA THR A 218 0.84 15.94 13.76
C THR A 218 1.02 16.63 12.39
N ASP A 219 0.16 17.57 12.00
CA ASP A 219 0.28 18.32 10.73
C ASP A 219 1.63 19.02 10.58
N GLN A 220 2.12 19.63 11.68
CA GLN A 220 3.43 20.30 11.67
C GLN A 220 4.56 19.27 11.48
N GLN A 221 4.44 18.12 12.09
CA GLN A 221 5.41 17.04 12.00
C GLN A 221 5.39 16.37 10.62
N ILE A 222 4.20 16.17 10.03
CA ILE A 222 4.06 15.65 8.66
C ILE A 222 4.71 16.60 7.66
N ARG A 223 4.49 17.92 7.81
CA ARG A 223 5.15 18.93 6.96
C ARG A 223 6.66 18.90 7.14
N ALA A 224 7.17 18.83 8.36
CA ALA A 224 8.60 18.73 8.61
C ALA A 224 9.20 17.46 7.98
N LEU A 225 8.48 16.34 7.99
CA LEU A 225 8.89 15.12 7.34
C LEU A 225 8.89 15.27 5.80
N GLN A 226 7.89 15.91 5.24
CA GLN A 226 7.82 16.22 3.81
C GLN A 226 8.94 17.16 3.37
N GLU A 227 9.23 18.18 4.16
CA GLU A 227 10.34 19.11 3.92
C GLU A 227 11.69 18.38 3.94
N ILE A 228 11.94 17.52 4.93
CA ILE A 228 13.15 16.70 4.98
C ILE A 228 13.30 15.82 3.73
N ILE A 229 12.22 15.22 3.25
CA ILE A 229 12.22 14.41 2.04
C ILE A 229 12.50 15.25 0.80
N ILE A 230 11.97 16.47 0.73
CA ILE A 230 12.14 17.39 -0.40
C ILE A 230 13.56 18.01 -0.40
N ASP A 231 14.03 18.49 0.73
CA ASP A 231 15.31 19.19 0.85
C ASP A 231 16.53 18.26 0.64
N GLU A 232 16.39 16.99 0.95
CA GLU A 232 17.45 15.98 0.80
C GLU A 232 17.35 15.23 -0.54
N TYR A 233 16.52 15.74 -1.44
CA TYR A 233 16.31 15.22 -2.78
C TYR A 233 17.64 15.18 -3.57
N GLY A 234 18.14 13.98 -3.85
CA GLY A 234 19.41 13.74 -4.53
C GLY A 234 20.60 13.38 -3.64
N ALA A 235 20.46 13.44 -2.32
CA ALA A 235 21.48 13.02 -1.36
C ALA A 235 21.02 11.78 -0.57
N LEU A 236 20.66 10.71 -1.28
CA LEU A 236 20.23 9.45 -0.68
C LEU A 236 21.41 8.79 0.06
N SER A 237 21.46 9.00 1.35
CA SER A 237 22.44 8.37 2.24
C SER A 237 21.72 7.66 3.39
N ASP A 238 22.42 6.71 4.02
CA ASP A 238 21.98 6.11 5.29
C ASP A 238 21.63 7.16 6.35
N GLY A 239 22.20 8.37 6.21
CA GLY A 239 21.90 9.53 7.03
C GLY A 239 20.45 10.03 6.89
N LEU A 240 19.87 10.05 5.69
CA LEU A 240 18.49 10.47 5.47
C LEU A 240 17.52 9.48 6.13
N LEU A 241 17.74 8.18 5.94
CA LEU A 241 16.94 7.13 6.58
C LEU A 241 16.96 7.27 8.12
N SER A 242 18.15 7.51 8.69
CA SER A 242 18.30 7.74 10.11
C SER A 242 17.57 8.99 10.60
N ARG A 243 17.59 10.07 9.81
CA ARG A 243 16.86 11.33 10.11
C ARG A 243 15.36 11.14 10.04
N ILE A 244 14.85 10.51 8.99
CA ILE A 244 13.40 10.22 8.85
C ILE A 244 12.94 9.36 10.03
N ARG A 245 13.65 8.29 10.36
CA ARG A 245 13.33 7.44 11.52
C ARG A 245 13.37 8.22 12.85
N LYS A 246 14.33 9.13 13.00
CA LYS A 246 14.45 9.98 14.19
C LYS A 246 13.31 10.97 14.29
N GLU A 247 12.89 11.59 13.19
CA GLU A 247 11.74 12.51 13.18
C GLU A 247 10.43 11.77 13.43
N VAL A 248 10.22 10.63 12.78
CA VAL A 248 9.05 9.78 13.04
C VAL A 248 8.97 9.35 14.50
N ARG A 249 10.10 9.02 15.14
CA ARG A 249 10.15 8.66 16.56
C ARG A 249 9.81 9.81 17.52
N LYS A 250 9.89 11.05 17.08
CA LYS A 250 9.46 12.21 17.89
C LYS A 250 7.93 12.34 17.98
N PHE A 251 7.18 11.64 17.15
CA PHE A 251 5.74 11.64 17.24
C PHE A 251 5.31 10.93 18.52
N GLU A 252 4.68 11.65 19.44
CA GLU A 252 4.06 11.05 20.64
C GLU A 252 3.15 9.87 20.30
N LEU A 253 2.46 9.97 19.17
CA LEU A 253 1.67 8.91 18.56
C LEU A 253 2.47 7.67 18.20
N TYR A 254 3.71 7.78 17.75
CA TYR A 254 4.51 6.63 17.35
C TYR A 254 4.69 5.66 18.51
N GLU A 255 5.06 6.15 19.70
CA GLU A 255 5.27 5.28 20.86
C GLU A 255 3.94 4.73 21.41
N GLN A 256 2.89 5.54 21.41
CA GLN A 256 1.55 5.09 21.82
C GLN A 256 1.05 3.98 20.86
N PHE A 257 1.15 4.20 19.56
CA PHE A 257 0.71 3.22 18.56
C PHE A 257 1.59 2.00 18.46
N LYS A 258 2.90 2.15 18.64
CA LYS A 258 3.81 1.01 18.72
C LYS A 258 3.38 0.05 19.83
N ASN A 259 3.08 0.57 21.02
CA ASN A 259 2.61 -0.22 22.15
C ASN A 259 1.25 -0.87 21.87
N GLU A 260 0.31 -0.14 21.25
CA GLU A 260 -0.98 -0.68 20.86
C GLU A 260 -0.88 -1.71 19.74
N CYS A 261 0.00 -1.50 18.76
CA CYS A 261 0.26 -2.45 17.68
C CYS A 261 0.97 -3.72 18.20
N GLU A 262 1.97 -3.58 19.05
CA GLU A 262 2.62 -4.73 19.70
C GLU A 262 1.60 -5.56 20.48
N PHE A 263 0.70 -4.90 21.20
CA PHE A 263 -0.39 -5.56 21.92
C PHE A 263 -1.38 -6.28 20.99
N ILE A 264 -1.72 -5.70 19.84
CA ILE A 264 -2.61 -6.31 18.85
C ILE A 264 -1.92 -7.51 18.19
N PHE A 265 -0.64 -7.39 17.86
CA PHE A 265 0.14 -8.46 17.24
C PHE A 265 0.44 -9.60 18.22
N ASP A 266 0.76 -9.30 19.46
CA ASP A 266 0.97 -10.32 20.50
C ASP A 266 -0.30 -11.12 20.81
N LYS A 267 -1.47 -10.50 20.81
CA LYS A 267 -2.75 -11.24 20.97
C LYS A 267 -3.04 -12.22 19.83
N LYS A 268 -2.56 -11.96 18.62
CA LYS A 268 -2.69 -12.89 17.48
C LYS A 268 -1.68 -14.04 17.54
N ARG A 269 -0.54 -13.87 18.21
CA ARG A 269 0.44 -14.95 18.43
C ARG A 269 0.02 -15.97 19.50
N ILE A 270 -1.00 -15.64 20.32
CA ILE A 270 -1.45 -16.45 21.44
C ILE A 270 -2.72 -17.29 21.08
N LYS A 271 -3.16 -17.27 19.84
CA LYS A 271 -4.22 -18.15 19.31
C LYS A 271 -3.76 -18.86 18.05
#